data_8890409ecf725a0626f1c74d63d0f658
#
_entry.id   8890409ecf725a0626f1c74d63d0f658
#
_cell.length_a   1.000
_cell.length_b   1.000
_cell.length_c   1.000
_cell.angle_alpha   90.00
_cell.angle_beta   90.00
_cell.angle_gamma   90.00
#
_symmetry.space_group_name_H-M   'P 1'
#
loop_
_entity.id
_entity.type
_entity.pdbx_description
1 polymer ?
#
loop_
_entity_poly.entity_id
_entity_poly.type
_entity_poly.pdbx_seq_one_letter_code
_entity_poly.pdbx_strand_id
1 'polypeptide(L)'
;MKNMTEGEPLKLIIPFMIPLLIGNVFQQLYNIADIIIVGRTIGVNALAAVGATAPLFMMLVILTLGMSGGFSVVTGQLFGAGDLDGVRRSAAMSTMLCTMFVIIMMAAAVMFIDPVLALMNIPPELYADAKSYVMIIVYGLIFMMAYNMLSNILRSLGDSKTPLYFLIVATLLNIVLALVFIINFGWGVPGSALALVVAQGFSGLLCIIYIAKKFPVLHVRLSDFKWDSRFAWEHIRMGLPMAVQFSVLGLGMIIIQAICNQFGSETIAAFTSAMRIEQLALQPMISFGLAMAVYTAQNFGARKFGRISRGVKKCSQLSLAFSLFAAVIMYFFGQEMIGIFLDNPSPKVMAEAKQYLHLSVPFYFFLSQIFIYRNSVQGMGISMIPMLSGVVELLLRSAAASYLTIDYGYTGECYASPIAWVGSSIFLFASYHYFLRLLARKNLGFKLK
;
A
#
# COMPACT_ATOMS: atom_id res chain seq x y z
N MET A 1 23.13 0.60 -4.96
CA MET A 1 22.26 -0.08 -5.96
C MET A 1 22.46 -1.58 -5.86
N LYS A 2 21.40 -2.35 -5.83
CA LYS A 2 21.51 -3.82 -5.80
C LYS A 2 20.88 -4.38 -7.07
N ASN A 3 21.71 -4.95 -7.94
CA ASN A 3 21.25 -5.62 -9.14
C ASN A 3 20.57 -6.95 -8.76
N MET A 4 19.28 -7.10 -9.07
CA MET A 4 18.51 -8.31 -8.78
C MET A 4 18.52 -9.31 -9.96
N THR A 5 19.24 -9.01 -11.03
CA THR A 5 19.30 -9.86 -12.21
C THR A 5 20.36 -10.96 -12.11
N GLU A 6 21.16 -11.01 -11.04
CA GLU A 6 22.24 -11.98 -10.82
C GLU A 6 22.18 -12.56 -9.40
N GLY A 7 22.74 -13.75 -9.22
CA GLY A 7 22.73 -14.45 -7.94
C GLY A 7 21.45 -15.25 -7.64
N GLU A 8 21.36 -15.85 -6.47
CA GLU A 8 20.21 -16.67 -6.09
C GLU A 8 19.00 -15.79 -5.71
N PRO A 9 17.78 -16.08 -6.25
CA PRO A 9 16.61 -15.25 -6.05
C PRO A 9 16.29 -14.94 -4.57
N LEU A 10 16.24 -15.95 -3.69
CA LEU A 10 15.89 -15.72 -2.28
C LEU A 10 16.93 -14.89 -1.53
N LYS A 11 18.24 -15.05 -1.85
CA LYS A 11 19.31 -14.23 -1.27
C LYS A 11 19.24 -12.76 -1.68
N LEU A 12 18.45 -12.44 -2.71
CA LEU A 12 18.19 -11.08 -3.15
C LEU A 12 16.87 -10.56 -2.60
N ILE A 13 15.80 -11.38 -2.66
CA ILE A 13 14.44 -11.00 -2.27
C ILE A 13 14.34 -10.79 -0.75
N ILE A 14 14.84 -11.71 0.07
CA ILE A 14 14.71 -11.65 1.54
C ILE A 14 15.40 -10.41 2.14
N PRO A 15 16.69 -10.11 1.85
CA PRO A 15 17.35 -8.92 2.40
C PRO A 15 16.74 -7.60 1.88
N PHE A 16 16.04 -7.63 0.75
CA PHE A 16 15.32 -6.47 0.23
C PHE A 16 13.96 -6.32 0.90
N MET A 17 13.28 -7.43 1.19
CA MET A 17 11.96 -7.46 1.83
C MET A 17 12.01 -7.02 3.30
N ILE A 18 13.04 -7.40 4.05
CA ILE A 18 13.13 -7.11 5.50
C ILE A 18 13.01 -5.61 5.80
N PRO A 19 13.76 -4.70 5.15
CA PRO A 19 13.56 -3.27 5.35
C PRO A 19 12.15 -2.77 5.00
N LEU A 20 11.51 -3.35 3.98
CA LEU A 20 10.13 -3.02 3.63
C LEU A 20 9.15 -3.44 4.74
N LEU A 21 9.34 -4.65 5.28
CA LEU A 21 8.54 -5.13 6.40
C LEU A 21 8.69 -4.24 7.63
N ILE A 22 9.92 -3.92 8.00
CA ILE A 22 10.20 -3.01 9.13
C ILE A 22 9.52 -1.66 8.87
N GLY A 23 9.64 -1.10 7.66
CA GLY A 23 9.00 0.16 7.29
C GLY A 23 7.48 0.11 7.41
N ASN A 24 6.85 -0.97 6.95
CA ASN A 24 5.41 -1.15 7.06
C ASN A 24 4.95 -1.25 8.53
N VAL A 25 5.70 -1.97 9.38
CA VAL A 25 5.40 -2.03 10.82
C VAL A 25 5.58 -0.67 11.48
N PHE A 26 6.66 0.05 11.17
CA PHE A 26 6.85 1.42 11.67
C PHE A 26 5.73 2.36 11.24
N GLN A 27 5.22 2.23 10.02
CA GLN A 27 4.08 3.01 9.53
C GLN A 27 2.82 2.74 10.37
N GLN A 28 2.58 1.50 10.77
CA GLN A 28 1.44 1.17 11.65
C GLN A 28 1.61 1.76 13.05
N LEU A 29 2.81 1.65 13.62
CA LEU A 29 3.13 2.25 14.93
C LEU A 29 2.98 3.78 14.89
N TYR A 30 3.40 4.41 13.80
CA TYR A 30 3.22 5.83 13.57
C TYR A 30 1.72 6.24 13.58
N ASN A 31 0.87 5.53 12.83
CA ASN A 31 -0.56 5.82 12.79
C ASN A 31 -1.21 5.73 14.18
N ILE A 32 -0.79 4.75 14.99
CA ILE A 32 -1.25 4.61 16.39
C ILE A 32 -0.77 5.79 17.24
N ALA A 33 0.50 6.17 17.11
CA ALA A 33 1.06 7.29 17.88
C ALA A 33 0.37 8.61 17.56
N ASP A 34 0.07 8.89 16.30
CA ASP A 34 -0.62 10.10 15.86
C ASP A 34 -2.02 10.20 16.48
N ILE A 35 -2.79 9.10 16.44
CA ILE A 35 -4.11 9.01 17.08
C ILE A 35 -4.03 9.28 18.59
N ILE A 36 -3.03 8.72 19.27
CA ILE A 36 -2.84 8.92 20.72
C ILE A 36 -2.47 10.37 21.01
N ILE A 37 -1.58 10.98 20.23
CA ILE A 37 -1.17 12.37 20.41
C ILE A 37 -2.39 13.28 20.26
N VAL A 38 -3.12 13.21 19.14
CA VAL A 38 -4.30 14.05 18.91
C VAL A 38 -5.35 13.86 19.99
N GLY A 39 -5.68 12.62 20.32
CA GLY A 39 -6.72 12.31 21.31
C GLY A 39 -6.39 12.80 22.74
N ARG A 40 -5.12 12.67 23.17
CA ARG A 40 -4.71 13.05 24.52
C ARG A 40 -4.37 14.53 24.68
N THR A 41 -3.91 15.18 23.61
CA THR A 41 -3.43 16.58 23.71
C THR A 41 -4.47 17.61 23.31
N ILE A 42 -5.34 17.30 22.35
CA ILE A 42 -6.36 18.24 21.85
C ILE A 42 -7.75 17.88 22.41
N GLY A 43 -8.05 16.58 22.47
CA GLY A 43 -9.32 16.07 23.02
C GLY A 43 -10.16 15.30 22.01
N VAL A 44 -11.34 14.87 22.49
CA VAL A 44 -12.22 13.94 21.78
C VAL A 44 -12.78 14.54 20.47
N ASN A 45 -13.15 15.82 20.46
CA ASN A 45 -13.71 16.49 19.29
C ASN A 45 -12.66 16.58 18.16
N ALA A 46 -11.41 16.90 18.48
CA ALA A 46 -10.33 16.92 17.50
C ALA A 46 -10.06 15.54 16.93
N LEU A 47 -10.05 14.50 17.77
CA LEU A 47 -9.92 13.12 17.33
C LEU A 47 -11.08 12.71 16.41
N ALA A 48 -12.30 13.13 16.73
CA ALA A 48 -13.49 12.91 15.91
C ALA A 48 -13.39 13.62 14.56
N ALA A 49 -12.89 14.87 14.52
CA ALA A 49 -12.71 15.62 13.27
C ALA A 49 -11.67 14.94 12.34
N VAL A 50 -10.51 14.56 12.89
CA VAL A 50 -9.46 13.82 12.13
C VAL A 50 -9.99 12.46 11.69
N GLY A 51 -10.67 11.72 12.57
CA GLY A 51 -11.25 10.42 12.28
C GLY A 51 -12.31 10.47 11.17
N ALA A 52 -13.19 11.50 11.21
CA ALA A 52 -14.21 11.68 10.18
C ALA A 52 -13.61 11.95 8.79
N THR A 53 -12.44 12.56 8.71
CA THR A 53 -11.74 12.82 7.43
C THR A 53 -10.83 11.68 6.98
N ALA A 54 -10.63 10.65 7.81
CA ALA A 54 -9.71 9.53 7.51
C ALA A 54 -9.97 8.83 6.16
N PRO A 55 -11.21 8.57 5.71
CA PRO A 55 -11.45 7.97 4.39
C PRO A 55 -10.95 8.84 3.23
N LEU A 56 -11.13 10.15 3.33
CA LEU A 56 -10.65 11.10 2.32
C LEU A 56 -9.13 11.16 2.31
N PHE A 57 -8.49 11.24 3.48
CA PHE A 57 -7.04 11.17 3.61
C PHE A 57 -6.47 9.88 3.01
N MET A 58 -7.05 8.73 3.35
CA MET A 58 -6.65 7.43 2.80
C MET A 58 -6.75 7.38 1.27
N MET A 59 -7.82 7.94 0.69
CA MET A 59 -7.99 8.01 -0.75
C MET A 59 -6.87 8.83 -1.40
N LEU A 60 -6.52 10.00 -0.86
CA LEU A 60 -5.43 10.83 -1.36
C LEU A 60 -4.07 10.11 -1.30
N VAL A 61 -3.78 9.44 -0.17
CA VAL A 61 -2.55 8.67 0.00
C VAL A 61 -2.46 7.51 -0.99
N ILE A 62 -3.54 6.73 -1.13
CA ILE A 62 -3.62 5.56 -2.01
C ILE A 62 -3.37 5.95 -3.47
N LEU A 63 -3.95 7.06 -3.92
CA LEU A 63 -3.75 7.56 -5.28
C LEU A 63 -2.28 7.95 -5.53
N THR A 64 -1.63 8.62 -4.58
CA THR A 64 -0.22 8.98 -4.70
C THR A 64 0.70 7.76 -4.70
N LEU A 65 0.41 6.76 -3.85
CA LEU A 65 1.16 5.50 -3.79
C LEU A 65 1.03 4.68 -5.08
N GLY A 66 -0.19 4.57 -5.60
CA GLY A 66 -0.46 3.83 -6.83
C GLY A 66 0.25 4.44 -8.05
N MET A 67 0.13 5.76 -8.22
CA MET A 67 0.78 6.47 -9.33
C MET A 67 2.30 6.36 -9.26
N SER A 68 2.91 6.72 -8.12
CA SER A 68 4.37 6.67 -7.96
C SER A 68 4.93 5.25 -8.02
N GLY A 69 4.19 4.27 -7.48
CA GLY A 69 4.55 2.85 -7.54
C GLY A 69 4.58 2.34 -8.98
N GLY A 70 3.56 2.68 -9.79
CA GLY A 70 3.50 2.29 -11.19
C GLY A 70 4.63 2.89 -12.03
N PHE A 71 4.95 4.16 -11.81
CA PHE A 71 6.05 4.82 -12.52
C PHE A 71 7.40 4.17 -12.20
N SER A 72 7.62 3.76 -10.96
CA SER A 72 8.85 3.09 -10.55
C SER A 72 9.07 1.72 -11.20
N VAL A 73 8.02 1.04 -11.67
CA VAL A 73 8.15 -0.20 -12.44
C VAL A 73 8.88 0.05 -13.75
N VAL A 74 8.53 1.13 -14.47
CA VAL A 74 9.22 1.52 -15.73
C VAL A 74 10.69 1.79 -15.45
N THR A 75 10.99 2.57 -14.39
CA THR A 75 12.37 2.83 -13.95
C THR A 75 13.13 1.54 -13.65
N GLY A 76 12.49 0.59 -12.93
CA GLY A 76 13.09 -0.71 -12.59
C GLY A 76 13.37 -1.59 -13.80
N GLN A 77 12.50 -1.56 -14.82
CA GLN A 77 12.71 -2.28 -16.07
C GLN A 77 13.90 -1.70 -16.85
N LEU A 78 14.00 -0.38 -16.98
CA LEU A 78 15.12 0.29 -17.63
C LEU A 78 16.44 0.03 -16.90
N PHE A 79 16.42 0.04 -15.57
CA PHE A 79 17.60 -0.31 -14.77
C PHE A 79 18.02 -1.77 -15.00
N GLY A 80 17.06 -2.70 -15.03
CA GLY A 80 17.32 -4.10 -15.33
C GLY A 80 17.85 -4.32 -16.74
N ALA A 81 17.45 -3.51 -17.71
CA ALA A 81 17.95 -3.53 -19.08
C ALA A 81 19.38 -2.93 -19.22
N GLY A 82 19.90 -2.28 -18.17
CA GLY A 82 21.18 -1.58 -18.21
C GLY A 82 21.12 -0.21 -18.90
N ASP A 83 19.93 0.28 -19.22
CA ASP A 83 19.71 1.60 -19.83
C ASP A 83 19.70 2.70 -18.77
N LEU A 84 20.89 3.17 -18.37
CA LEU A 84 21.05 4.18 -17.34
C LEU A 84 20.55 5.58 -17.78
N ASP A 85 20.63 5.88 -19.07
CA ASP A 85 20.07 7.11 -19.62
C ASP A 85 18.53 7.08 -19.58
N GLY A 86 17.95 5.92 -19.92
CA GLY A 86 16.53 5.66 -19.75
C GLY A 86 16.07 5.78 -18.31
N VAL A 87 16.84 5.30 -17.34
CA VAL A 87 16.55 5.45 -15.90
C VAL A 87 16.47 6.92 -15.51
N ARG A 88 17.45 7.75 -15.96
CA ARG A 88 17.47 9.19 -15.68
C ARG A 88 16.27 9.90 -16.32
N ARG A 89 15.98 9.61 -17.58
CA ARG A 89 14.80 10.13 -18.29
C ARG A 89 13.49 9.69 -17.63
N SER A 90 13.40 8.45 -17.14
CA SER A 90 12.24 7.94 -16.40
C SER A 90 12.03 8.67 -15.07
N ALA A 91 13.11 9.00 -14.36
CA ALA A 91 13.02 9.82 -13.15
C ALA A 91 12.51 11.23 -13.44
N ALA A 92 12.99 11.89 -14.51
CA ALA A 92 12.52 13.19 -14.96
C ALA A 92 11.03 13.12 -15.37
N MET A 93 10.63 12.15 -16.17
CA MET A 93 9.25 11.95 -16.61
C MET A 93 8.32 11.68 -15.41
N SER A 94 8.75 10.82 -14.48
CA SER A 94 8.01 10.57 -13.24
C SER A 94 7.82 11.85 -12.44
N THR A 95 8.83 12.70 -12.34
CA THR A 95 8.72 13.99 -11.64
C THR A 95 7.69 14.90 -12.31
N MET A 96 7.73 15.05 -13.64
CA MET A 96 6.74 15.85 -14.38
C MET A 96 5.31 15.31 -14.17
N LEU A 97 5.11 14.03 -14.38
CA LEU A 97 3.79 13.40 -14.25
C LEU A 97 3.26 13.44 -12.82
N CYS A 98 4.10 13.18 -11.81
CA CYS A 98 3.72 13.29 -10.41
C CYS A 98 3.32 14.71 -10.04
N THR A 99 4.08 15.71 -10.51
CA THR A 99 3.77 17.13 -10.26
C THR A 99 2.44 17.52 -10.92
N MET A 100 2.24 17.13 -12.18
CA MET A 100 0.97 17.39 -12.88
C MET A 100 -0.21 16.71 -12.17
N PHE A 101 -0.06 15.46 -11.76
CA PHE A 101 -1.08 14.70 -11.07
C PHE A 101 -1.46 15.35 -9.72
N VAL A 102 -0.46 15.75 -8.93
CA VAL A 102 -0.71 16.43 -7.65
C VAL A 102 -1.39 17.78 -7.84
N ILE A 103 -0.99 18.57 -8.84
CA ILE A 103 -1.64 19.85 -9.14
C ILE A 103 -3.12 19.64 -9.49
N ILE A 104 -3.43 18.62 -10.30
CA ILE A 104 -4.82 18.28 -10.64
C ILE A 104 -5.58 17.83 -9.38
N MET A 105 -5.00 16.97 -8.54
CA MET A 105 -5.61 16.53 -7.28
C MET A 105 -5.86 17.71 -6.33
N MET A 106 -4.88 18.61 -6.20
CA MET A 106 -5.02 19.80 -5.35
C MET A 106 -6.13 20.71 -5.86
N ALA A 107 -6.18 20.99 -7.18
CA ALA A 107 -7.22 21.80 -7.78
C ALA A 107 -8.61 21.17 -7.56
N ALA A 108 -8.73 19.87 -7.83
CA ALA A 108 -9.99 19.13 -7.59
C ALA A 108 -10.39 19.16 -6.12
N ALA A 109 -9.44 18.92 -5.20
CA ALA A 109 -9.73 18.94 -3.76
C ALA A 109 -10.19 20.33 -3.30
N VAL A 110 -9.53 21.40 -3.73
CA VAL A 110 -9.93 22.80 -3.39
C VAL A 110 -11.32 23.11 -3.93
N MET A 111 -11.67 22.65 -5.15
CA MET A 111 -12.99 22.90 -5.75
C MET A 111 -14.12 22.13 -5.08
N PHE A 112 -13.83 20.91 -4.63
CA PHE A 112 -14.87 19.97 -4.17
C PHE A 112 -14.84 19.67 -2.67
N ILE A 113 -13.99 20.33 -1.87
CA ILE A 113 -13.86 20.02 -0.45
C ILE A 113 -15.18 20.19 0.30
N ASP A 114 -15.89 21.31 0.09
CA ASP A 114 -17.13 21.59 0.81
C ASP A 114 -18.26 20.61 0.41
N PRO A 115 -18.53 20.33 -0.89
CA PRO A 115 -19.44 19.25 -1.29
C PRO A 115 -19.07 17.88 -0.73
N VAL A 116 -17.78 17.54 -0.68
CA VAL A 116 -17.32 16.22 -0.18
C VAL A 116 -17.55 16.13 1.33
N LEU A 117 -17.18 17.16 2.11
CA LEU A 117 -17.42 17.17 3.56
C LEU A 117 -18.91 17.16 3.89
N ALA A 118 -19.73 17.85 3.09
CA ALA A 118 -21.19 17.81 3.24
C ALA A 118 -21.73 16.40 2.97
N LEU A 119 -21.27 15.72 1.89
CA LEU A 119 -21.66 14.34 1.59
C LEU A 119 -21.25 13.37 2.70
N MET A 120 -20.16 13.65 3.40
CA MET A 120 -19.69 12.85 4.54
C MET A 120 -20.49 13.12 5.82
N ASN A 121 -21.47 14.04 5.79
CA ASN A 121 -22.31 14.40 6.94
C ASN A 121 -21.50 14.76 8.20
N ILE A 122 -20.44 15.54 8.04
CA ILE A 122 -19.60 15.95 9.18
C ILE A 122 -20.40 16.93 10.05
N PRO A 123 -20.50 16.70 11.36
CA PRO A 123 -21.19 17.59 12.29
C PRO A 123 -20.66 19.03 12.20
N PRO A 124 -21.55 20.06 12.29
CA PRO A 124 -21.17 21.46 12.15
C PRO A 124 -20.05 21.89 13.13
N GLU A 125 -20.05 21.35 14.34
CA GLU A 125 -19.03 21.62 15.36
C GLU A 125 -17.64 21.09 15.01
N LEU A 126 -17.54 20.06 14.16
CA LEU A 126 -16.27 19.46 13.73
C LEU A 126 -15.83 19.97 12.35
N TYR A 127 -16.70 20.68 11.63
CA TYR A 127 -16.49 21.04 10.23
C TYR A 127 -15.24 21.91 10.02
N ALA A 128 -15.02 22.91 10.86
CA ALA A 128 -13.88 23.83 10.74
C ALA A 128 -12.55 23.10 10.89
N ASP A 129 -12.43 22.23 11.90
CA ASP A 129 -11.23 21.43 12.15
C ASP A 129 -11.00 20.40 11.05
N ALA A 130 -12.05 19.69 10.64
CA ALA A 130 -12.02 18.72 9.54
C ALA A 130 -11.57 19.37 8.24
N LYS A 131 -12.15 20.50 7.86
CA LYS A 131 -11.78 21.25 6.66
C LYS A 131 -10.32 21.73 6.72
N SER A 132 -9.91 22.32 7.84
CA SER A 132 -8.54 22.80 8.04
C SER A 132 -7.52 21.67 7.93
N TYR A 133 -7.80 20.52 8.56
CA TYR A 133 -6.94 19.33 8.49
C TYR A 133 -6.76 18.86 7.05
N VAL A 134 -7.87 18.65 6.34
CA VAL A 134 -7.82 18.15 4.95
C VAL A 134 -7.11 19.15 4.03
N MET A 135 -7.39 20.44 4.16
CA MET A 135 -6.78 21.47 3.31
C MET A 135 -5.26 21.55 3.49
N ILE A 136 -4.76 21.45 4.72
CA ILE A 136 -3.31 21.40 4.98
C ILE A 136 -2.70 20.16 4.33
N ILE A 137 -3.35 19.00 4.46
CA ILE A 137 -2.90 17.77 3.79
C ILE A 137 -2.91 17.93 2.27
N VAL A 138 -3.96 18.51 1.69
CA VAL A 138 -4.07 18.76 0.25
C VAL A 138 -2.92 19.64 -0.25
N TYR A 139 -2.62 20.75 0.44
CA TYR A 139 -1.46 21.58 0.09
C TYR A 139 -0.12 20.85 0.29
N GLY A 140 -0.07 19.92 1.24
CA GLY A 140 1.08 19.07 1.53
C GLY A 140 1.26 17.89 0.56
N LEU A 141 0.29 17.58 -0.31
CA LEU A 141 0.35 16.43 -1.23
C LEU A 141 1.61 16.44 -2.10
N ILE A 142 2.12 17.63 -2.47
CA ILE A 142 3.33 17.74 -3.28
C ILE A 142 4.54 17.11 -2.57
N PHE A 143 4.67 17.32 -1.26
CA PHE A 143 5.77 16.75 -0.46
C PHE A 143 5.60 15.25 -0.24
N MET A 144 4.36 14.81 0.01
CA MET A 144 4.03 13.38 0.14
C MET A 144 4.31 12.63 -1.16
N MET A 145 3.90 13.19 -2.29
CA MET A 145 4.13 12.61 -3.62
C MET A 145 5.62 12.57 -3.95
N ALA A 146 6.36 13.65 -3.67
CA ALA A 146 7.80 13.71 -3.88
C ALA A 146 8.53 12.62 -3.08
N TYR A 147 8.23 12.47 -1.78
CA TYR A 147 8.81 11.42 -0.96
C TYR A 147 8.46 10.02 -1.48
N ASN A 148 7.18 9.76 -1.78
CA ASN A 148 6.73 8.47 -2.29
C ASN A 148 7.40 8.12 -3.63
N MET A 149 7.47 9.06 -4.56
CA MET A 149 8.11 8.89 -5.86
C MET A 149 9.60 8.58 -5.71
N LEU A 150 10.35 9.40 -4.96
CA LEU A 150 11.79 9.22 -4.75
C LEU A 150 12.09 7.90 -4.04
N SER A 151 11.30 7.54 -3.03
CA SER A 151 11.41 6.26 -2.32
C SER A 151 11.16 5.07 -3.24
N ASN A 152 10.14 5.14 -4.11
CA ASN A 152 9.83 4.09 -5.06
C ASN A 152 10.91 3.96 -6.15
N ILE A 153 11.49 5.08 -6.62
CA ILE A 153 12.64 5.07 -7.53
C ILE A 153 13.84 4.40 -6.86
N LEU A 154 14.21 4.77 -5.63
CA LEU A 154 15.31 4.13 -4.91
C LEU A 154 15.09 2.62 -4.76
N ARG A 155 13.86 2.21 -4.39
CA ARG A 155 13.49 0.79 -4.31
C ARG A 155 13.63 0.09 -5.67
N SER A 156 13.23 0.72 -6.76
CA SER A 156 13.32 0.13 -8.11
C SER A 156 14.76 -0.12 -8.54
N LEU A 157 15.72 0.65 -8.01
CA LEU A 157 17.16 0.47 -8.18
C LEU A 157 17.79 -0.51 -7.15
N GLY A 158 16.95 -1.17 -6.34
CA GLY A 158 17.40 -2.18 -5.38
C GLY A 158 17.82 -1.64 -4.02
N ASP A 159 17.51 -0.38 -3.68
CA ASP A 159 17.74 0.18 -2.35
C ASP A 159 16.43 0.27 -1.56
N SER A 160 16.19 -0.70 -0.69
CA SER A 160 15.05 -0.70 0.25
C SER A 160 15.39 -0.13 1.63
N LYS A 161 16.70 0.00 1.96
CA LYS A 161 17.15 0.44 3.29
C LYS A 161 17.04 1.93 3.47
N THR A 162 17.46 2.69 2.47
CA THR A 162 17.50 4.16 2.57
C THR A 162 16.12 4.76 2.75
N PRO A 163 15.07 4.38 1.97
CA PRO A 163 13.71 4.83 2.24
C PRO A 163 13.21 4.49 3.65
N LEU A 164 13.60 3.33 4.20
CA LEU A 164 13.27 2.98 5.58
C LEU A 164 13.90 3.95 6.59
N TYR A 165 15.19 4.27 6.46
CA TYR A 165 15.83 5.21 7.38
C TYR A 165 15.16 6.58 7.33
N PHE A 166 14.82 7.06 6.15
CA PHE A 166 14.14 8.35 6.01
C PHE A 166 12.71 8.31 6.54
N LEU A 167 12.01 7.19 6.41
CA LEU A 167 10.71 6.99 7.05
C LEU A 167 10.80 7.06 8.58
N ILE A 168 11.79 6.39 9.18
CA ILE A 168 12.00 6.43 10.63
C ILE A 168 12.27 7.87 11.09
N VAL A 169 13.17 8.58 10.40
CA VAL A 169 13.48 9.98 10.72
C VAL A 169 12.23 10.86 10.57
N ALA A 170 11.45 10.68 9.50
CA ALA A 170 10.19 11.42 9.31
C ALA A 170 9.19 11.16 10.43
N THR A 171 9.05 9.90 10.81
CA THR A 171 8.13 9.51 11.89
C THR A 171 8.50 10.16 13.22
N LEU A 172 9.78 10.11 13.59
CA LEU A 172 10.27 10.76 14.82
C LEU A 172 10.11 12.27 14.76
N LEU A 173 10.47 12.89 13.63
CA LEU A 173 10.30 14.33 13.40
C LEU A 173 8.83 14.72 13.48
N ASN A 174 7.93 13.96 12.87
CA ASN A 174 6.50 14.24 12.92
C ASN A 174 5.97 14.22 14.37
N ILE A 175 6.33 13.21 15.17
CA ILE A 175 5.93 13.10 16.57
C ILE A 175 6.39 14.33 17.35
N VAL A 176 7.65 14.73 17.19
CA VAL A 176 8.20 15.92 17.87
C VAL A 176 7.48 17.19 17.42
N LEU A 177 7.32 17.38 16.11
CA LEU A 177 6.65 18.56 15.56
C LEU A 177 5.17 18.61 15.95
N ALA A 178 4.47 17.48 15.97
CA ALA A 178 3.07 17.42 16.41
C ALA A 178 2.95 17.87 17.85
N LEU A 179 3.80 17.38 18.75
CA LEU A 179 3.80 17.81 20.16
C LEU A 179 4.12 19.30 20.30
N VAL A 180 5.13 19.81 19.56
CA VAL A 180 5.50 21.23 19.59
C VAL A 180 4.36 22.12 19.06
N PHE A 181 3.79 21.78 17.92
CA PHE A 181 2.75 22.59 17.29
C PHE A 181 1.44 22.56 18.07
N ILE A 182 1.10 21.42 18.68
CA ILE A 182 -0.13 21.26 19.44
C ILE A 182 0.03 21.85 20.86
N ILE A 183 1.10 21.49 21.59
CA ILE A 183 1.25 21.84 22.99
C ILE A 183 1.85 23.24 23.15
N ASN A 184 2.97 23.54 22.47
CA ASN A 184 3.68 24.79 22.69
C ASN A 184 3.04 25.95 21.91
N PHE A 185 2.57 25.71 20.68
CA PHE A 185 1.98 26.77 19.86
C PHE A 185 0.45 26.79 19.90
N GLY A 186 -0.18 25.76 20.45
CA GLY A 186 -1.65 25.71 20.61
C GLY A 186 -2.41 25.61 19.27
N TRP A 187 -1.76 25.11 18.20
CA TRP A 187 -2.37 25.07 16.86
C TRP A 187 -3.41 23.96 16.67
N GLY A 188 -3.64 23.12 17.65
CA GLY A 188 -4.68 22.10 17.60
C GLY A 188 -4.57 21.14 16.41
N VAL A 189 -5.71 20.84 15.77
CA VAL A 189 -5.82 19.93 14.62
C VAL A 189 -4.97 20.39 13.41
N PRO A 190 -4.96 21.68 13.01
CA PRO A 190 -4.03 22.18 12.01
C PRO A 190 -2.55 21.90 12.30
N GLY A 191 -2.16 21.94 13.56
CA GLY A 191 -0.79 21.64 13.99
C GLY A 191 -0.38 20.20 13.72
N SER A 192 -1.26 19.23 13.95
CA SER A 192 -1.03 17.82 13.62
C SER A 192 -0.86 17.63 12.10
N ALA A 193 -1.75 18.19 11.28
CA ALA A 193 -1.66 18.11 9.83
C ALA A 193 -0.35 18.73 9.31
N LEU A 194 0.03 19.90 9.81
CA LEU A 194 1.25 20.59 9.40
C LEU A 194 2.51 19.80 9.79
N ALA A 195 2.52 19.19 10.99
CA ALA A 195 3.62 18.32 11.41
C ALA A 195 3.86 17.17 10.45
N LEU A 196 2.78 16.52 9.98
CA LEU A 196 2.86 15.46 8.96
C LEU A 196 3.45 15.98 7.65
N VAL A 197 2.93 17.10 7.15
CA VAL A 197 3.39 17.69 5.87
C VAL A 197 4.87 18.07 5.94
N VAL A 198 5.31 18.73 7.02
CA VAL A 198 6.71 19.12 7.21
C VAL A 198 7.62 17.90 7.31
N ALA A 199 7.22 16.88 8.05
CA ALA A 199 7.99 15.63 8.18
C ALA A 199 8.14 14.90 6.84
N GLN A 200 7.09 14.85 6.02
CA GLN A 200 7.13 14.28 4.67
C GLN A 200 8.03 15.10 3.74
N GLY A 201 7.93 16.43 3.80
CA GLY A 201 8.80 17.34 3.03
C GLY A 201 10.27 17.15 3.40
N PHE A 202 10.57 17.05 4.69
CA PHE A 202 11.93 16.80 5.17
C PHE A 202 12.48 15.45 4.67
N SER A 203 11.68 14.39 4.69
CA SER A 203 12.06 13.09 4.13
C SER A 203 12.31 13.15 2.63
N GLY A 204 11.45 13.86 1.88
CA GLY A 204 11.67 14.12 0.47
C GLY A 204 13.00 14.84 0.21
N LEU A 205 13.32 15.86 1.00
CA LEU A 205 14.60 16.56 0.94
C LEU A 205 15.78 15.66 1.22
N LEU A 206 15.70 14.80 2.26
CA LEU A 206 16.73 13.80 2.57
C LEU A 206 16.93 12.83 1.39
N CYS A 207 15.85 12.37 0.74
CA CYS A 207 15.95 11.56 -0.47
C CYS A 207 16.71 12.28 -1.59
N ILE A 208 16.39 13.55 -1.86
CA ILE A 208 17.07 14.37 -2.88
C ILE A 208 18.57 14.49 -2.57
N ILE A 209 18.93 14.86 -1.33
CA ILE A 209 20.32 15.01 -0.91
C ILE A 209 21.09 13.68 -1.03
N TYR A 210 20.45 12.59 -0.65
CA TYR A 210 21.06 11.25 -0.74
C TYR A 210 21.26 10.82 -2.20
N ILE A 211 20.26 11.01 -3.03
CA ILE A 211 20.35 10.74 -4.48
C ILE A 211 21.46 11.55 -5.12
N ALA A 212 21.53 12.86 -4.83
CA ALA A 212 22.57 13.73 -5.33
C ALA A 212 23.99 13.29 -4.92
N LYS A 213 24.15 12.67 -3.74
CA LYS A 213 25.47 12.23 -3.25
C LYS A 213 25.86 10.83 -3.66
N LYS A 214 24.88 9.90 -3.76
CA LYS A 214 25.15 8.45 -3.86
C LYS A 214 24.67 7.79 -5.15
N PHE A 215 23.83 8.46 -5.94
CA PHE A 215 23.23 7.90 -7.16
C PHE A 215 23.50 8.78 -8.39
N PRO A 216 24.72 8.76 -8.94
CA PRO A 216 25.06 9.54 -10.15
C PRO A 216 24.09 9.28 -11.32
N VAL A 217 23.57 8.05 -11.42
CA VAL A 217 22.60 7.65 -12.44
C VAL A 217 21.28 8.44 -12.38
N LEU A 218 20.93 8.97 -11.20
CA LEU A 218 19.74 9.78 -11.00
C LEU A 218 20.03 11.29 -11.02
N HIS A 219 21.23 11.73 -11.43
CA HIS A 219 21.51 13.16 -11.63
C HIS A 219 20.80 13.65 -12.89
N VAL A 220 19.53 14.03 -12.69
CA VAL A 220 18.66 14.52 -13.75
C VAL A 220 19.17 15.88 -14.26
N ARG A 221 19.34 16.00 -15.58
CA ARG A 221 19.73 17.24 -16.26
C ARG A 221 18.48 17.95 -16.78
N LEU A 222 18.55 19.24 -16.98
CA LEU A 222 17.45 20.00 -17.59
C LEU A 222 17.06 19.45 -18.98
N SER A 223 18.02 18.87 -19.71
CA SER A 223 17.78 18.20 -20.98
C SER A 223 16.92 16.93 -20.87
N ASP A 224 16.83 16.32 -19.68
CA ASP A 224 16.04 15.10 -19.45
C ASP A 224 14.55 15.42 -19.24
N PHE A 225 14.19 16.69 -18.94
CA PHE A 225 12.82 17.17 -18.82
C PHE A 225 12.15 17.45 -20.17
N LYS A 226 12.55 16.73 -21.22
CA LYS A 226 11.85 16.79 -22.51
C LYS A 226 10.60 15.94 -22.47
N TRP A 227 9.46 16.56 -22.82
CA TRP A 227 8.20 15.84 -22.94
C TRP A 227 8.26 14.87 -24.12
N ASP A 228 7.98 13.61 -23.84
CA ASP A 228 7.80 12.54 -24.82
C ASP A 228 6.48 11.86 -24.50
N SER A 229 5.47 12.10 -25.32
CA SER A 229 4.11 11.59 -25.09
C SER A 229 4.03 10.05 -25.05
N ARG A 230 4.87 9.36 -25.84
CA ARG A 230 4.91 7.89 -25.83
C ARG A 230 5.49 7.39 -24.51
N PHE A 231 6.56 7.99 -24.07
CA PHE A 231 7.22 7.64 -22.81
C PHE A 231 6.36 8.02 -21.59
N ALA A 232 5.69 9.17 -21.64
CA ALA A 232 4.70 9.57 -20.65
C ALA A 232 3.54 8.55 -20.56
N TRP A 233 3.04 8.10 -21.71
CA TRP A 233 1.99 7.08 -21.76
C TRP A 233 2.42 5.74 -21.15
N GLU A 234 3.66 5.32 -21.34
CA GLU A 234 4.20 4.11 -20.70
C GLU A 234 4.14 4.20 -19.17
N HIS A 235 4.44 5.37 -18.59
CA HIS A 235 4.30 5.60 -17.15
C HIS A 235 2.83 5.63 -16.71
N ILE A 236 1.98 6.39 -17.40
CA ILE A 236 0.55 6.52 -17.09
C ILE A 236 -0.15 5.16 -17.15
N ARG A 237 0.15 4.37 -18.18
CA ARG A 237 -0.37 3.00 -18.34
C ARG A 237 -0.01 2.08 -17.18
N MET A 238 1.07 2.36 -16.47
CA MET A 238 1.44 1.62 -15.26
C MET A 238 0.83 2.23 -14.00
N GLY A 239 0.92 3.54 -13.83
CA GLY A 239 0.52 4.21 -12.60
C GLY A 239 -0.98 4.29 -12.41
N LEU A 240 -1.73 4.68 -13.45
CA LEU A 240 -3.18 4.89 -13.33
C LEU A 240 -3.94 3.61 -12.95
N PRO A 241 -3.72 2.44 -13.58
CA PRO A 241 -4.38 1.22 -13.14
C PRO A 241 -4.00 0.80 -11.72
N MET A 242 -2.76 1.06 -11.28
CA MET A 242 -2.35 0.77 -9.91
C MET A 242 -3.07 1.68 -8.90
N ALA A 243 -3.25 2.96 -9.21
CA ALA A 243 -4.02 3.87 -8.37
C ALA A 243 -5.49 3.44 -8.26
N VAL A 244 -6.11 3.09 -9.39
CA VAL A 244 -7.49 2.55 -9.42
C VAL A 244 -7.60 1.24 -8.65
N GLN A 245 -6.64 0.33 -8.79
CA GLN A 245 -6.60 -0.94 -8.05
C GLN A 245 -6.69 -0.73 -6.54
N PHE A 246 -5.87 0.16 -5.98
CA PHE A 246 -5.90 0.45 -4.54
C PHE A 246 -7.21 1.09 -4.10
N SER A 247 -7.79 1.98 -4.93
CA SER A 247 -9.10 2.58 -4.66
C SER A 247 -10.22 1.52 -4.63
N VAL A 248 -10.21 0.59 -5.57
CA VAL A 248 -11.16 -0.54 -5.61
C VAL A 248 -11.05 -1.43 -4.37
N LEU A 249 -9.83 -1.72 -3.92
CA LEU A 249 -9.61 -2.49 -2.69
C LEU A 249 -10.16 -1.76 -1.45
N GLY A 250 -9.98 -0.43 -1.38
CA GLY A 250 -10.56 0.41 -0.33
C GLY A 250 -12.08 0.36 -0.31
N LEU A 251 -12.74 0.43 -1.47
CA LEU A 251 -14.19 0.28 -1.58
C LEU A 251 -14.67 -1.07 -1.05
N GLY A 252 -13.95 -2.15 -1.32
CA GLY A 252 -14.27 -3.47 -0.79
C GLY A 252 -14.28 -3.54 0.74
N MET A 253 -13.37 -2.82 1.39
CA MET A 253 -13.33 -2.73 2.85
C MET A 253 -14.52 -1.94 3.41
N ILE A 254 -14.94 -0.87 2.73
CA ILE A 254 -16.11 -0.07 3.13
C ILE A 254 -17.38 -0.91 3.05
N ILE A 255 -17.57 -1.72 2.00
CA ILE A 255 -18.75 -2.57 1.83
C ILE A 255 -18.83 -3.61 2.96
N ILE A 256 -17.74 -4.30 3.26
CA ILE A 256 -17.70 -5.26 4.37
C ILE A 256 -18.05 -4.57 5.69
N GLN A 257 -17.45 -3.42 5.97
CA GLN A 257 -17.75 -2.69 7.20
C GLN A 257 -19.23 -2.29 7.29
N ALA A 258 -19.83 -1.86 6.17
CA ALA A 258 -21.24 -1.50 6.12
C ALA A 258 -22.17 -2.69 6.39
N ILE A 259 -21.82 -3.88 5.93
CA ILE A 259 -22.57 -5.12 6.21
C ILE A 259 -22.35 -5.52 7.67
N CYS A 260 -21.12 -5.51 8.16
CA CYS A 260 -20.79 -5.82 9.56
C CYS A 260 -21.56 -4.93 10.55
N ASN A 261 -21.77 -3.65 10.21
CA ASN A 261 -22.49 -2.71 11.05
C ASN A 261 -23.97 -3.10 11.31
N GLN A 262 -24.54 -3.99 10.51
CA GLN A 262 -25.92 -4.48 10.70
C GLN A 262 -26.05 -5.48 11.85
N PHE A 263 -24.94 -6.09 12.31
CA PHE A 263 -24.94 -7.11 13.36
C PHE A 263 -24.85 -6.56 14.80
N GLY A 264 -24.74 -5.24 14.95
CA GLY A 264 -24.69 -4.55 16.24
C GLY A 264 -23.28 -4.36 16.80
N SER A 265 -23.19 -3.57 17.88
CA SER A 265 -21.92 -3.04 18.40
C SER A 265 -20.95 -4.12 18.88
N GLU A 266 -21.42 -5.22 19.46
CA GLU A 266 -20.55 -6.31 19.91
C GLU A 266 -19.87 -7.01 18.74
N THR A 267 -20.60 -7.32 17.67
CA THR A 267 -20.06 -7.93 16.45
C THR A 267 -19.09 -6.99 15.74
N ILE A 268 -19.40 -5.68 15.71
CA ILE A 268 -18.48 -4.67 15.17
C ILE A 268 -17.16 -4.67 15.95
N ALA A 269 -17.23 -4.71 17.29
CA ALA A 269 -16.05 -4.75 18.14
C ALA A 269 -15.22 -6.02 17.90
N ALA A 270 -15.89 -7.18 17.80
CA ALA A 270 -15.27 -8.46 17.48
C ALA A 270 -14.55 -8.44 16.12
N PHE A 271 -15.26 -8.04 15.08
CA PHE A 271 -14.75 -7.94 13.71
C PHE A 271 -13.56 -6.99 13.62
N THR A 272 -13.69 -5.77 14.17
CA THR A 272 -12.64 -4.76 14.13
C THR A 272 -11.36 -5.22 14.84
N SER A 273 -11.50 -5.91 15.98
CA SER A 273 -10.35 -6.44 16.72
C SER A 273 -9.66 -7.56 15.97
N ALA A 274 -10.41 -8.49 15.38
CA ALA A 274 -9.87 -9.55 14.54
C ALA A 274 -9.18 -8.98 13.28
N MET A 275 -9.76 -7.99 12.63
CA MET A 275 -9.16 -7.28 11.49
C MET A 275 -7.82 -6.61 11.84
N ARG A 276 -7.65 -6.06 13.04
CA ARG A 276 -6.37 -5.49 13.49
C ARG A 276 -5.28 -6.55 13.60
N ILE A 277 -5.62 -7.74 14.07
CA ILE A 277 -4.69 -8.87 14.12
C ILE A 277 -4.33 -9.33 12.70
N GLU A 278 -5.31 -9.46 11.83
CA GLU A 278 -5.10 -9.80 10.41
C GLU A 278 -4.16 -8.79 9.73
N GLN A 279 -4.32 -7.49 9.99
CA GLN A 279 -3.45 -6.44 9.44
C GLN A 279 -1.97 -6.64 9.80
N LEU A 280 -1.66 -7.18 10.96
CA LEU A 280 -0.27 -7.51 11.34
C LEU A 280 0.27 -8.69 10.50
N ALA A 281 -0.55 -9.71 10.28
CA ALA A 281 -0.17 -10.86 9.44
C ALA A 281 -0.03 -10.49 7.96
N LEU A 282 -0.71 -9.45 7.50
CA LEU A 282 -0.61 -8.95 6.13
C LEU A 282 0.72 -8.28 5.82
N GLN A 283 1.39 -7.64 6.79
CA GLN A 283 2.59 -6.84 6.53
C GLN A 283 3.73 -7.62 5.86
N PRO A 284 4.08 -8.84 6.29
CA PRO A 284 5.05 -9.66 5.58
C PRO A 284 4.60 -10.02 4.15
N MET A 285 3.31 -10.33 3.94
CA MET A 285 2.78 -10.69 2.62
C MET A 285 2.86 -9.52 1.64
N ILE A 286 2.50 -8.31 2.08
CA ILE A 286 2.68 -7.06 1.32
C ILE A 286 4.15 -6.85 0.96
N SER A 287 5.06 -7.07 1.92
CA SER A 287 6.50 -6.89 1.74
C SER A 287 7.10 -7.88 0.75
N PHE A 288 6.63 -9.14 0.74
CA PHE A 288 6.96 -10.12 -0.30
C PHE A 288 6.50 -9.62 -1.68
N GLY A 289 5.27 -9.12 -1.77
CA GLY A 289 4.73 -8.57 -3.02
C GLY A 289 5.60 -7.44 -3.56
N LEU A 290 5.89 -6.42 -2.75
CA LEU A 290 6.72 -5.28 -3.14
C LEU A 290 8.13 -5.70 -3.58
N ALA A 291 8.74 -6.66 -2.88
CA ALA A 291 10.04 -7.21 -3.28
C ALA A 291 9.95 -7.94 -4.63
N MET A 292 8.85 -8.65 -4.87
CA MET A 292 8.62 -9.33 -6.14
C MET A 292 8.35 -8.36 -7.29
N ALA A 293 7.72 -7.21 -7.05
CA ALA A 293 7.56 -6.17 -8.07
C ALA A 293 8.92 -5.70 -8.61
N VAL A 294 9.83 -5.34 -7.70
CA VAL A 294 11.17 -4.85 -8.05
C VAL A 294 12.01 -5.97 -8.70
N TYR A 295 12.03 -7.15 -8.08
CA TYR A 295 12.74 -8.32 -8.63
C TYR A 295 12.28 -8.64 -10.06
N THR A 296 10.96 -8.65 -10.28
CA THR A 296 10.39 -8.97 -11.59
C THR A 296 10.65 -7.86 -12.59
N ALA A 297 10.50 -6.57 -12.21
CA ALA A 297 10.76 -5.45 -13.10
C ALA A 297 12.20 -5.45 -13.63
N GLN A 298 13.20 -5.61 -12.74
CA GLN A 298 14.60 -5.67 -13.17
C GLN A 298 14.89 -6.89 -14.05
N ASN A 299 14.40 -8.09 -13.68
CA ASN A 299 14.61 -9.30 -14.50
C ASN A 299 13.85 -9.27 -15.83
N PHE A 300 12.70 -8.58 -15.89
CA PHE A 300 11.95 -8.36 -17.11
C PHE A 300 12.72 -7.44 -18.06
N GLY A 301 13.23 -6.32 -17.58
CA GLY A 301 14.10 -5.42 -18.35
C GLY A 301 15.34 -6.12 -18.88
N ALA A 302 15.99 -6.96 -18.07
CA ALA A 302 17.12 -7.79 -18.45
C ALA A 302 16.76 -8.98 -19.37
N ARG A 303 15.48 -9.17 -19.72
CA ARG A 303 14.95 -10.32 -20.50
C ARG A 303 15.25 -11.68 -19.87
N LYS A 304 15.44 -11.73 -18.55
CA LYS A 304 15.77 -12.96 -17.79
C LYS A 304 14.48 -13.65 -17.27
N PHE A 305 13.55 -14.01 -18.16
CA PHE A 305 12.21 -14.55 -17.83
C PHE A 305 12.25 -15.81 -16.96
N GLY A 306 13.24 -16.71 -17.18
CA GLY A 306 13.40 -17.89 -16.34
C GLY A 306 13.78 -17.58 -14.90
N ARG A 307 14.42 -16.43 -14.66
CA ARG A 307 14.67 -15.98 -13.30
C ARG A 307 13.39 -15.48 -12.63
N ILE A 308 12.50 -14.82 -13.39
CA ILE A 308 11.19 -14.42 -12.90
C ILE A 308 10.43 -15.65 -12.40
N SER A 309 10.31 -16.69 -13.24
CA SER A 309 9.64 -17.93 -12.87
C SER A 309 10.25 -18.60 -11.62
N ARG A 310 11.57 -18.69 -11.55
CA ARG A 310 12.27 -19.25 -10.38
C ARG A 310 12.06 -18.42 -9.13
N GLY A 311 12.10 -17.08 -9.23
CA GLY A 311 11.87 -16.16 -8.12
C GLY A 311 10.45 -16.28 -7.58
N VAL A 312 9.45 -16.26 -8.46
CA VAL A 312 8.04 -16.42 -8.10
C VAL A 312 7.81 -17.76 -7.38
N LYS A 313 8.29 -18.87 -7.97
CA LYS A 313 8.16 -20.21 -7.37
C LYS A 313 8.77 -20.28 -5.96
N LYS A 314 10.00 -19.80 -5.79
CA LYS A 314 10.70 -19.80 -4.48
C LYS A 314 10.03 -18.86 -3.47
N CYS A 315 9.60 -17.69 -3.91
CA CYS A 315 8.89 -16.75 -3.06
C CYS A 315 7.51 -17.29 -2.63
N SER A 316 6.77 -17.96 -3.54
CA SER A 316 5.53 -18.67 -3.25
C SER A 316 5.72 -19.76 -2.19
N GLN A 317 6.78 -20.55 -2.29
CA GLN A 317 7.09 -21.60 -1.30
C GLN A 317 7.40 -21.01 0.08
N LEU A 318 8.21 -19.93 0.12
CA LEU A 318 8.51 -19.23 1.38
C LEU A 318 7.27 -18.58 1.98
N SER A 319 6.43 -17.98 1.16
CA SER A 319 5.18 -17.37 1.57
C SER A 319 4.16 -18.40 2.08
N LEU A 320 4.15 -19.61 1.51
CA LEU A 320 3.37 -20.73 2.05
C LEU A 320 3.84 -21.10 3.46
N ALA A 321 5.15 -21.26 3.66
CA ALA A 321 5.71 -21.56 4.98
C ALA A 321 5.36 -20.47 6.00
N PHE A 322 5.45 -19.20 5.61
CA PHE A 322 5.04 -18.07 6.45
C PHE A 322 3.53 -18.09 6.74
N SER A 323 2.69 -18.34 5.73
CA SER A 323 1.23 -18.42 5.91
C SER A 323 0.84 -19.52 6.88
N LEU A 324 1.48 -20.70 6.80
CA LEU A 324 1.27 -21.79 7.73
C LEU A 324 1.71 -21.43 9.16
N PHE A 325 2.86 -20.77 9.29
CA PHE A 325 3.36 -20.29 10.59
C PHE A 325 2.40 -19.25 11.21
N ALA A 326 1.95 -18.27 10.43
CA ALA A 326 0.98 -17.27 10.87
C ALA A 326 -0.36 -17.93 11.23
N ALA A 327 -0.79 -18.93 10.44
CA ALA A 327 -1.99 -19.69 10.69
C ALA A 327 -1.93 -20.42 12.03
N VAL A 328 -0.83 -21.10 12.33
CA VAL A 328 -0.65 -21.81 13.61
C VAL A 328 -0.67 -20.81 14.78
N ILE A 329 0.04 -19.71 14.69
CA ILE A 329 0.04 -18.69 15.74
C ILE A 329 -1.37 -18.15 15.98
N MET A 330 -2.08 -17.74 14.94
CA MET A 330 -3.40 -17.13 15.08
C MET A 330 -4.47 -18.14 15.49
N TYR A 331 -4.33 -19.40 15.11
CA TYR A 331 -5.24 -20.45 15.54
C TYR A 331 -5.13 -20.74 17.04
N PHE A 332 -3.91 -20.85 17.58
CA PHE A 332 -3.68 -21.19 18.97
C PHE A 332 -3.67 -19.98 19.91
N PHE A 333 -3.11 -18.85 19.47
CA PHE A 333 -2.92 -17.65 20.30
C PHE A 333 -3.82 -16.48 19.88
N GLY A 334 -4.77 -16.69 18.97
CA GLY A 334 -5.67 -15.64 18.48
C GLY A 334 -6.51 -15.01 19.60
N GLN A 335 -6.91 -15.80 20.59
CA GLN A 335 -7.70 -15.33 21.72
C GLN A 335 -6.90 -14.37 22.62
N GLU A 336 -5.67 -14.71 22.94
CA GLU A 336 -4.75 -13.87 23.70
C GLU A 336 -4.43 -12.58 22.96
N MET A 337 -4.25 -12.68 21.63
CA MET A 337 -4.03 -11.50 20.79
C MET A 337 -5.24 -10.57 20.75
N ILE A 338 -6.47 -11.09 20.74
CA ILE A 338 -7.70 -10.29 20.83
C ILE A 338 -7.73 -9.53 22.16
N GLY A 339 -7.37 -10.21 23.27
CA GLY A 339 -7.31 -9.61 24.60
C GLY A 339 -6.35 -8.44 24.75
N ILE A 340 -5.35 -8.28 23.85
CA ILE A 340 -4.47 -7.11 23.83
C ILE A 340 -5.22 -5.85 23.36
N PHE A 341 -6.24 -6.01 22.53
CA PHE A 341 -7.00 -4.90 21.95
C PHE A 341 -8.29 -4.58 22.67
N LEU A 342 -8.78 -5.46 23.54
CA LEU A 342 -10.05 -5.33 24.22
C LEU A 342 -9.88 -5.60 25.71
N ASP A 343 -10.24 -4.61 26.51
CA ASP A 343 -10.32 -4.75 27.99
C ASP A 343 -11.62 -5.48 28.35
N ASN A 344 -11.50 -6.69 28.92
CA ASN A 344 -12.62 -7.52 29.39
C ASN A 344 -13.77 -7.68 28.37
N PRO A 345 -13.49 -8.22 27.16
CA PRO A 345 -14.53 -8.42 26.15
C PRO A 345 -15.62 -9.38 26.62
N SER A 346 -16.86 -9.13 26.20
CA SER A 346 -17.95 -10.06 26.48
C SER A 346 -17.65 -11.44 25.85
N PRO A 347 -18.18 -12.54 26.40
CA PRO A 347 -17.99 -13.88 25.83
C PRO A 347 -18.40 -13.96 24.35
N LYS A 348 -19.42 -13.20 23.94
CA LYS A 348 -19.87 -13.12 22.54
C LYS A 348 -18.82 -12.46 21.65
N VAL A 349 -18.28 -11.32 22.05
CA VAL A 349 -17.23 -10.59 21.29
C VAL A 349 -16.02 -11.48 21.09
N MET A 350 -15.58 -12.19 22.14
CA MET A 350 -14.45 -13.13 22.06
C MET A 350 -14.73 -14.29 21.13
N ALA A 351 -15.93 -14.87 21.20
CA ALA A 351 -16.33 -15.99 20.34
C ALA A 351 -16.38 -15.59 18.87
N GLU A 352 -17.00 -14.46 18.55
CA GLU A 352 -17.14 -13.95 17.18
C GLU A 352 -15.79 -13.52 16.57
N ALA A 353 -14.91 -12.86 17.35
CA ALA A 353 -13.57 -12.50 16.89
C ALA A 353 -12.70 -13.75 16.61
N LYS A 354 -12.77 -14.75 17.51
CA LYS A 354 -12.12 -16.04 17.31
C LYS A 354 -12.66 -16.77 16.08
N GLN A 355 -13.98 -16.76 15.88
CA GLN A 355 -14.63 -17.35 14.72
C GLN A 355 -14.10 -16.73 13.42
N TYR A 356 -14.02 -15.40 13.33
CA TYR A 356 -13.46 -14.72 12.18
C TYR A 356 -12.03 -15.21 11.87
N LEU A 357 -11.14 -15.21 12.86
CA LEU A 357 -9.76 -15.65 12.68
C LEU A 357 -9.70 -17.14 12.24
N HIS A 358 -10.46 -18.03 12.88
CA HIS A 358 -10.45 -19.45 12.53
C HIS A 358 -10.96 -19.73 11.11
N LEU A 359 -11.91 -18.93 10.61
CA LEU A 359 -12.44 -19.07 9.27
C LEU A 359 -11.54 -18.42 8.20
N SER A 360 -10.84 -17.31 8.52
CA SER A 360 -10.00 -16.59 7.58
C SER A 360 -8.59 -17.19 7.42
N VAL A 361 -8.00 -17.63 8.53
CA VAL A 361 -6.61 -18.10 8.62
C VAL A 361 -6.26 -19.23 7.63
N PRO A 362 -7.10 -20.27 7.39
CA PRO A 362 -6.80 -21.31 6.42
C PRO A 362 -6.58 -20.80 4.99
N PHE A 363 -7.11 -19.62 4.68
CA PHE A 363 -7.04 -19.01 3.36
C PHE A 363 -5.87 -18.02 3.18
N TYR A 364 -5.04 -17.82 4.19
CA TYR A 364 -3.89 -16.89 4.12
C TYR A 364 -2.86 -17.30 3.07
N PHE A 365 -2.79 -18.57 2.69
CA PHE A 365 -2.00 -18.97 1.55
C PHE A 365 -2.47 -18.28 0.26
N PHE A 366 -3.78 -18.32 -0.03
CA PHE A 366 -4.34 -17.66 -1.21
C PHE A 366 -4.10 -16.15 -1.18
N LEU A 367 -4.30 -15.53 -0.02
CA LEU A 367 -4.03 -14.11 0.18
C LEU A 367 -2.56 -13.76 -0.11
N SER A 368 -1.62 -14.55 0.37
CA SER A 368 -0.20 -14.34 0.10
C SER A 368 0.15 -14.49 -1.38
N GLN A 369 -0.49 -15.44 -2.08
CA GLN A 369 -0.32 -15.63 -3.53
C GLN A 369 -0.84 -14.43 -4.32
N ILE A 370 -1.93 -13.78 -3.88
CA ILE A 370 -2.40 -12.54 -4.50
C ILE A 370 -1.27 -11.50 -4.54
N PHE A 371 -0.60 -11.24 -3.42
CA PHE A 371 0.49 -10.26 -3.38
C PHE A 371 1.66 -10.65 -4.29
N ILE A 372 2.04 -11.91 -4.33
CA ILE A 372 3.17 -12.37 -5.15
C ILE A 372 2.84 -12.28 -6.64
N TYR A 373 1.72 -12.85 -7.09
CA TYR A 373 1.37 -12.87 -8.51
C TYR A 373 0.99 -11.48 -9.02
N ARG A 374 0.22 -10.72 -8.25
CA ARG A 374 -0.19 -9.34 -8.56
C ARG A 374 1.03 -8.46 -8.85
N ASN A 375 1.95 -8.42 -7.91
CA ASN A 375 3.16 -7.61 -8.03
C ASN A 375 4.14 -8.14 -9.10
N SER A 376 4.19 -9.45 -9.30
CA SER A 376 5.00 -10.03 -10.39
C SER A 376 4.45 -9.65 -11.76
N VAL A 377 3.14 -9.69 -11.97
CA VAL A 377 2.50 -9.25 -13.21
C VAL A 377 2.69 -7.75 -13.43
N GLN A 378 2.60 -6.94 -12.37
CA GLN A 378 2.94 -5.51 -12.44
C GLN A 378 4.39 -5.29 -12.85
N GLY A 379 5.33 -6.01 -12.24
CA GLY A 379 6.76 -5.95 -12.60
C GLY A 379 7.05 -6.32 -14.05
N MET A 380 6.23 -7.17 -14.66
CA MET A 380 6.31 -7.47 -16.11
C MET A 380 5.76 -6.34 -17.00
N GLY A 381 5.31 -5.23 -16.46
CA GLY A 381 4.75 -4.11 -17.21
C GLY A 381 3.27 -4.26 -17.57
N ILE A 382 2.54 -5.14 -16.88
CA ILE A 382 1.11 -5.41 -17.12
C ILE A 382 0.33 -4.99 -15.89
N SER A 383 -0.20 -3.76 -15.86
CA SER A 383 -0.91 -3.20 -14.70
C SER A 383 -2.43 -3.39 -14.75
N MET A 384 -3.01 -3.59 -15.95
CA MET A 384 -4.45 -3.80 -16.11
C MET A 384 -4.95 -5.09 -15.45
N ILE A 385 -4.19 -6.17 -15.53
CA ILE A 385 -4.57 -7.46 -14.93
C ILE A 385 -4.61 -7.39 -13.40
N PRO A 386 -3.59 -6.85 -12.71
CA PRO A 386 -3.67 -6.53 -11.28
C PRO A 386 -4.85 -5.66 -10.89
N MET A 387 -5.17 -4.63 -11.68
CA MET A 387 -6.37 -3.79 -11.46
C MET A 387 -7.65 -4.62 -11.57
N LEU A 388 -7.79 -5.42 -12.63
CA LEU A 388 -8.95 -6.31 -12.81
C LEU A 388 -9.05 -7.35 -11.69
N SER A 389 -7.91 -7.84 -11.15
CA SER A 389 -7.94 -8.73 -9.98
C SER A 389 -8.55 -8.06 -8.75
N GLY A 390 -8.32 -6.74 -8.57
CA GLY A 390 -8.99 -5.95 -7.53
C GLY A 390 -10.49 -5.87 -7.74
N VAL A 391 -10.94 -5.69 -8.98
CA VAL A 391 -12.38 -5.70 -9.33
C VAL A 391 -12.99 -7.06 -9.07
N VAL A 392 -12.34 -8.16 -9.47
CA VAL A 392 -12.78 -9.53 -9.17
C VAL A 392 -12.90 -9.74 -7.66
N GLU A 393 -11.90 -9.29 -6.89
CA GLU A 393 -11.90 -9.36 -5.42
C GLU A 393 -13.07 -8.57 -4.83
N LEU A 394 -13.32 -7.35 -5.31
CA LEU A 394 -14.45 -6.52 -4.88
C LEU A 394 -15.79 -7.22 -5.15
N LEU A 395 -16.02 -7.71 -6.39
CA LEU A 395 -17.26 -8.35 -6.78
C LEU A 395 -17.54 -9.63 -5.99
N LEU A 396 -16.53 -10.50 -5.86
CA LEU A 396 -16.67 -11.75 -5.09
C LEU A 396 -16.91 -11.48 -3.62
N ARG A 397 -16.19 -10.51 -3.03
CA ARG A 397 -16.34 -10.11 -1.64
C ARG A 397 -17.73 -9.53 -1.38
N SER A 398 -18.19 -8.60 -2.21
CA SER A 398 -19.51 -7.98 -2.07
C SER A 398 -20.64 -9.00 -2.27
N ALA A 399 -20.53 -9.86 -3.28
CA ALA A 399 -21.52 -10.91 -3.52
C ALA A 399 -21.55 -11.90 -2.34
N ALA A 400 -20.40 -12.42 -1.91
CA ALA A 400 -20.34 -13.36 -0.80
C ALA A 400 -20.88 -12.73 0.50
N ALA A 401 -20.47 -11.50 0.83
CA ALA A 401 -20.99 -10.79 1.99
C ALA A 401 -22.50 -10.58 1.91
N SER A 402 -23.04 -10.16 0.76
CA SER A 402 -24.47 -9.90 0.64
C SER A 402 -25.34 -11.15 0.65
N TYR A 403 -24.90 -12.24 -0.01
CA TYR A 403 -25.71 -13.45 -0.09
C TYR A 403 -25.56 -14.38 1.11
N LEU A 404 -24.31 -14.60 1.57
CA LEU A 404 -24.08 -15.55 2.66
C LEU A 404 -24.55 -15.01 4.01
N THR A 405 -24.61 -13.70 4.21
CA THR A 405 -25.13 -13.12 5.46
C THR A 405 -26.63 -13.32 5.62
N ILE A 406 -27.40 -13.51 4.54
CA ILE A 406 -28.83 -13.79 4.61
C ILE A 406 -29.09 -15.13 5.31
N ASP A 407 -28.34 -16.17 4.94
CA ASP A 407 -28.58 -17.52 5.43
C ASP A 407 -27.72 -17.86 6.68
N TYR A 408 -26.50 -17.30 6.77
CA TYR A 408 -25.51 -17.67 7.78
C TYR A 408 -25.16 -16.55 8.74
N GLY A 409 -25.78 -15.37 8.63
CA GLY A 409 -25.49 -14.21 9.49
C GLY A 409 -24.01 -13.81 9.49
N TYR A 410 -23.45 -13.55 10.66
CA TYR A 410 -22.04 -13.15 10.81
C TYR A 410 -21.05 -14.19 10.28
N THR A 411 -21.37 -15.48 10.33
CA THR A 411 -20.54 -16.54 9.74
C THR A 411 -20.39 -16.34 8.23
N GLY A 412 -21.47 -15.94 7.54
CA GLY A 412 -21.45 -15.63 6.12
C GLY A 412 -20.52 -14.45 5.79
N GLU A 413 -20.53 -13.41 6.62
CA GLU A 413 -19.61 -12.29 6.53
C GLU A 413 -18.14 -12.72 6.64
N CYS A 414 -17.83 -13.62 7.60
CA CYS A 414 -16.47 -14.14 7.78
C CYS A 414 -15.91 -14.85 6.53
N TYR A 415 -16.76 -15.44 5.71
CA TYR A 415 -16.35 -16.11 4.46
C TYR A 415 -16.16 -15.16 3.28
N ALA A 416 -16.64 -13.91 3.35
CA ALA A 416 -16.61 -12.98 2.23
C ALA A 416 -15.18 -12.68 1.74
N SER A 417 -14.26 -12.39 2.66
CA SER A 417 -12.85 -12.16 2.32
C SER A 417 -12.14 -13.42 1.82
N PRO A 418 -12.22 -14.59 2.48
CA PRO A 418 -11.67 -15.85 1.99
C PRO A 418 -12.08 -16.21 0.56
N ILE A 419 -13.37 -16.11 0.23
CA ILE A 419 -13.89 -16.41 -1.12
C ILE A 419 -13.27 -15.46 -2.16
N ALA A 420 -13.19 -14.18 -1.84
CA ALA A 420 -12.56 -13.19 -2.71
C ALA A 420 -11.06 -13.49 -2.92
N TRP A 421 -10.34 -13.90 -1.88
CA TRP A 421 -8.93 -14.27 -1.98
C TRP A 421 -8.70 -15.49 -2.86
N VAL A 422 -9.51 -16.53 -2.73
CA VAL A 422 -9.44 -17.72 -3.60
C VAL A 422 -9.67 -17.32 -5.05
N GLY A 423 -10.77 -16.62 -5.35
CA GLY A 423 -11.09 -16.22 -6.72
C GLY A 423 -10.05 -15.32 -7.35
N SER A 424 -9.60 -14.28 -6.63
CA SER A 424 -8.55 -13.36 -7.09
C SER A 424 -7.21 -14.06 -7.29
N SER A 425 -6.83 -15.00 -6.39
CA SER A 425 -5.56 -15.74 -6.53
C SER A 425 -5.57 -16.67 -7.74
N ILE A 426 -6.67 -17.36 -8.02
CA ILE A 426 -6.83 -18.22 -9.21
C ILE A 426 -6.74 -17.37 -10.48
N PHE A 427 -7.44 -16.23 -10.53
CA PHE A 427 -7.39 -15.30 -11.66
C PHE A 427 -5.96 -14.81 -11.93
N LEU A 428 -5.24 -14.39 -10.88
CA LEU A 428 -3.87 -13.91 -11.00
C LEU A 428 -2.87 -15.02 -11.37
N PHE A 429 -3.04 -16.21 -10.80
CA PHE A 429 -2.23 -17.38 -11.13
C PHE A 429 -2.36 -17.75 -12.61
N ALA A 430 -3.60 -17.84 -13.11
CA ALA A 430 -3.87 -18.13 -14.51
C ALA A 430 -3.28 -17.05 -15.44
N SER A 431 -3.50 -15.77 -15.09
CA SER A 431 -2.98 -14.63 -15.86
C SER A 431 -1.45 -14.62 -15.89
N TYR A 432 -0.79 -14.81 -14.74
CA TYR A 432 0.67 -14.88 -14.67
C TYR A 432 1.25 -15.96 -15.58
N HIS A 433 0.71 -17.17 -15.55
CA HIS A 433 1.20 -18.29 -16.37
C HIS A 433 0.90 -18.08 -17.86
N TYR A 434 -0.24 -17.48 -18.19
CA TYR A 434 -0.57 -17.10 -19.57
C TYR A 434 0.46 -16.12 -20.13
N PHE A 435 0.73 -15.03 -19.43
CA PHE A 435 1.68 -14.01 -19.90
C PHE A 435 3.12 -14.53 -19.92
N LEU A 436 3.51 -15.32 -18.93
CA LEU A 436 4.85 -15.91 -18.93
C LEU A 436 5.06 -16.85 -20.15
N ARG A 437 4.05 -17.65 -20.51
CA ARG A 437 4.08 -18.49 -21.72
C ARG A 437 4.11 -17.66 -23.00
N LEU A 438 3.33 -16.58 -23.05
CA LEU A 438 3.33 -15.67 -24.20
C LEU A 438 4.69 -15.03 -24.42
N LEU A 439 5.35 -14.58 -23.36
CA LEU A 439 6.70 -14.00 -23.40
C LEU A 439 7.75 -15.04 -23.82
N ALA A 440 7.64 -16.26 -23.31
CA ALA A 440 8.52 -17.36 -23.71
C ALA A 440 8.41 -17.71 -25.20
N ARG A 441 7.19 -17.67 -25.77
CA ARG A 441 6.94 -17.92 -27.21
C ARG A 441 7.49 -16.80 -28.09
N LYS A 442 7.38 -15.53 -27.66
CA LYS A 442 7.87 -14.37 -28.43
C LYS A 442 9.41 -14.30 -28.46
N ASN A 443 10.08 -14.84 -27.46
CA ASN A 443 11.54 -14.94 -27.40
C ASN A 443 11.98 -16.37 -27.78
N LEU A 444 12.03 -16.65 -29.06
CA LEU A 444 12.51 -17.93 -29.64
C LEU A 444 13.85 -18.34 -29.02
N GLY A 445 13.84 -19.28 -28.09
CA GLY A 445 15.04 -19.84 -27.44
C GLY A 445 14.86 -20.08 -25.91
N PHE A 446 13.77 -19.70 -25.32
CA PHE A 446 13.55 -19.89 -23.89
C PHE A 446 12.70 -21.14 -23.60
N LYS A 447 13.34 -22.21 -23.08
CA LYS A 447 12.61 -23.37 -22.54
C LYS A 447 12.19 -23.09 -21.11
N LEU A 448 10.87 -23.07 -20.85
CA LEU A 448 10.32 -23.19 -19.50
C LEU A 448 10.68 -24.58 -18.96
N LYS A 449 11.62 -24.66 -18.02
CA LYS A 449 11.88 -25.84 -17.20
C LYS A 449 11.19 -25.69 -15.84
#